data_2557d77a60ffd569a494e961f505d631
#
_entry.id   2557d77a60ffd569a494e961f505d631
#
_cell.length_a   1.000
_cell.length_b   1.000
_cell.length_c   1.000
_cell.angle_alpha   90.00
_cell.angle_beta   90.00
_cell.angle_gamma   90.00
#
_symmetry.space_group_name_H-M   'P 1'
#
loop_
_entity.id
_entity.type
_entity.pdbx_description
1 polymer ?
#
loop_
_entity_poly.entity_id
_entity_poly.type
_entity_poly.pdbx_seq_one_letter_code
_entity_poly.pdbx_strand_id
1 'polypeptide(L)'
;WLLVRHSPGTITPMALLGVLMPCLWTWGAAVIELTVQVLAYLAQSPMAMWDAPMLPSWLAICVVLAGAALIWPMRTAWRWALVPFLLPLWCLPSAWRVWPAPAVGQFTVLAADVGQGSAVLVQTARHTLLFDAGPKIGRQQDAGARVLVPLFRTLGWPKLDAMMISHGDTDHIGGAQSVLNA
;
A
#
# COMPACT_ATOMS: atom_id res chain seq x y z
N TRP A 1 -4.17 -11.09 8.90
CA TRP A 1 -3.82 -12.09 9.93
C TRP A 1 -2.45 -12.68 9.61
N LEU A 2 -1.40 -11.95 9.87
CA LEU A 2 -0.07 -12.53 10.00
C LEU A 2 -0.05 -13.20 11.38
N LEU A 3 -0.25 -14.50 11.40
CA LEU A 3 0.09 -15.35 12.53
C LEU A 3 1.61 -15.20 12.75
N VAL A 4 1.99 -14.30 13.63
CA VAL A 4 3.29 -14.39 14.27
C VAL A 4 3.23 -15.70 15.06
N ARG A 5 3.78 -16.75 14.48
CA ARG A 5 3.97 -18.03 15.13
C ARG A 5 5.07 -17.83 16.16
N HIS A 6 4.69 -17.30 17.30
CA HIS A 6 5.58 -17.24 18.44
C HIS A 6 5.95 -18.67 18.79
N SER A 7 7.21 -19.02 18.59
CA SER A 7 7.73 -20.26 19.15
C SER A 7 7.62 -20.09 20.68
N PRO A 8 6.81 -20.89 21.38
CA PRO A 8 6.62 -20.75 22.82
C PRO A 8 7.92 -20.90 23.62
N GLY A 9 8.97 -21.43 22.97
CA GLY A 9 10.26 -21.68 23.62
C GLY A 9 11.12 -20.46 23.95
N THR A 10 10.90 -19.30 23.28
CA THR A 10 11.77 -18.12 23.49
C THR A 10 11.10 -17.01 24.29
N ILE A 11 9.78 -16.87 24.19
CA ILE A 11 9.04 -15.80 24.88
C ILE A 11 8.85 -16.13 26.35
N THR A 12 8.60 -17.40 26.68
CA THR A 12 8.38 -17.84 28.06
C THR A 12 9.59 -17.59 28.96
N PRO A 13 10.85 -17.95 28.58
CA PRO A 13 12.00 -17.66 29.42
C PRO A 13 12.29 -16.16 29.54
N MET A 14 12.05 -15.35 28.50
CA MET A 14 12.22 -13.88 28.58
C MET A 14 11.15 -13.25 29.48
N ALA A 15 9.93 -13.73 29.45
CA ALA A 15 8.88 -13.27 30.35
C ALA A 15 9.18 -13.63 31.82
N LEU A 16 9.68 -14.83 32.07
CA LEU A 16 10.10 -15.27 33.41
C LEU A 16 11.32 -14.49 33.92
N LEU A 17 12.31 -14.21 33.07
CA LEU A 17 13.43 -13.34 33.41
C LEU A 17 12.98 -11.92 33.73
N GLY A 18 11.97 -11.41 33.06
CA GLY A 18 11.36 -10.09 33.33
C GLY A 18 10.71 -10.00 34.72
N VAL A 19 10.14 -11.12 35.25
CA VAL A 19 9.61 -11.16 36.62
C VAL A 19 10.75 -11.05 37.64
N LEU A 20 11.90 -11.68 37.37
CA LEU A 20 13.07 -11.64 38.24
C LEU A 20 13.87 -10.35 38.14
N MET A 21 13.82 -9.69 36.99
CA MET A 21 14.54 -8.45 36.70
C MET A 21 13.62 -7.41 36.04
N PRO A 22 12.84 -6.65 36.84
CA PRO A 22 11.88 -5.65 36.32
C PRO A 22 12.49 -4.63 35.37
N CYS A 23 13.79 -4.35 35.49
CA CYS A 23 14.51 -3.46 34.59
C CYS A 23 14.52 -3.95 33.12
N LEU A 24 14.40 -5.26 32.88
CA LEU A 24 14.33 -5.79 31.52
C LEU A 24 13.01 -5.40 30.82
N TRP A 25 11.93 -5.27 31.57
CA TRP A 25 10.65 -4.79 31.03
C TRP A 25 10.71 -3.31 30.67
N THR A 26 11.37 -2.48 31.47
CA THR A 26 11.54 -1.05 31.17
C THR A 26 12.41 -0.85 29.94
N TRP A 27 13.48 -1.60 29.80
CA TRP A 27 14.32 -1.59 28.59
C TRP A 27 13.55 -2.11 27.37
N GLY A 28 12.82 -3.19 27.51
CA GLY A 28 11.99 -3.74 26.43
C GLY A 28 10.92 -2.74 25.96
N ALA A 29 10.24 -2.10 26.89
CA ALA A 29 9.26 -1.06 26.61
C ALA A 29 9.90 0.14 25.90
N ALA A 30 11.06 0.61 26.36
CA ALA A 30 11.77 1.72 25.73
C ALA A 30 12.22 1.41 24.27
N VAL A 31 12.68 0.17 24.03
CA VAL A 31 13.04 -0.26 22.68
C VAL A 31 11.80 -0.32 21.76
N ILE A 32 10.69 -0.85 22.26
CA ILE A 32 9.43 -0.88 21.50
C ILE A 32 8.97 0.55 21.19
N GLU A 33 8.96 1.43 22.18
CA GLU A 33 8.54 2.82 22.00
C GLU A 33 9.42 3.55 21.00
N LEU A 34 10.75 3.42 21.10
CA LEU A 34 11.68 3.97 20.12
C LEU A 34 11.40 3.41 18.72
N THR A 35 11.17 2.10 18.60
CA THR A 35 10.86 1.47 17.32
C THR A 35 9.58 2.04 16.72
N VAL A 36 8.53 2.20 17.52
CA VAL A 36 7.25 2.80 17.08
C VAL A 36 7.47 4.25 16.63
N GLN A 37 8.24 5.05 17.37
CA GLN A 37 8.55 6.43 17.01
C GLN A 37 9.33 6.52 15.70
N VAL A 38 10.33 5.67 15.51
CA VAL A 38 11.10 5.60 14.26
C VAL A 38 10.19 5.20 13.09
N LEU A 39 9.36 4.18 13.25
CA LEU A 39 8.43 3.74 12.21
C LEU A 39 7.39 4.83 11.90
N ALA A 40 6.87 5.52 12.92
CA ALA A 40 5.94 6.64 12.73
C ALA A 40 6.59 7.81 11.98
N TYR A 41 7.84 8.12 12.28
CA TYR A 41 8.61 9.12 11.55
C TYR A 41 8.85 8.72 10.09
N LEU A 42 9.28 7.49 9.85
CA LEU A 42 9.48 6.97 8.49
C LEU A 42 8.18 6.94 7.69
N ALA A 43 7.05 6.60 8.33
CA ALA A 43 5.73 6.57 7.70
C ALA A 43 5.24 7.96 7.22
N GLN A 44 5.76 9.05 7.79
CA GLN A 44 5.45 10.41 7.35
C GLN A 44 6.25 10.82 6.09
N SER A 45 7.27 10.06 5.72
CA SER A 45 8.06 10.35 4.54
C SER A 45 7.24 10.12 3.26
N PRO A 46 7.33 11.01 2.26
CA PRO A 46 6.74 10.77 0.94
C PRO A 46 7.24 9.47 0.28
N MET A 47 8.42 8.98 0.70
CA MET A 47 9.01 7.73 0.22
C MET A 47 8.53 6.49 0.99
N ALA A 48 7.74 6.66 2.06
CA ALA A 48 7.21 5.53 2.84
C ALA A 48 6.23 4.66 2.03
N MET A 49 5.59 5.25 1.04
CA MET A 49 4.75 4.55 0.08
C MET A 49 5.45 4.58 -1.28
N TRP A 50 6.10 3.48 -1.61
CA TRP A 50 6.63 3.28 -2.95
C TRP A 50 5.60 2.51 -3.78
N ASP A 51 5.02 3.22 -4.71
CA ASP A 51 4.12 2.61 -5.66
C ASP A 51 4.94 1.94 -6.77
N ALA A 52 5.02 0.62 -6.78
CA ALA A 52 5.71 -0.11 -7.82
C ALA A 52 5.12 0.17 -9.22
N PRO A 53 5.91 0.56 -10.22
CA PRO A 53 5.41 0.78 -11.57
C PRO A 53 4.87 -0.52 -12.16
N MET A 54 3.77 -0.46 -12.92
CA MET A 54 3.32 -1.58 -13.73
C MET A 54 4.30 -1.74 -14.90
N LEU A 55 5.23 -2.68 -14.75
CA LEU A 55 6.21 -2.97 -15.80
C LEU A 55 5.57 -3.81 -16.91
N PRO A 56 5.86 -3.55 -18.18
CA PRO A 56 5.58 -4.49 -19.26
C PRO A 56 6.20 -5.84 -18.93
N SER A 57 5.52 -6.93 -19.29
CA SER A 57 5.92 -8.29 -18.87
C SER A 57 7.37 -8.64 -19.23
N TRP A 58 7.85 -8.21 -20.39
CA TRP A 58 9.24 -8.42 -20.80
C TRP A 58 10.25 -7.68 -19.90
N LEU A 59 9.92 -6.47 -19.46
CA LEU A 59 10.77 -5.68 -18.58
C LEU A 59 10.76 -6.25 -17.15
N ALA A 60 9.60 -6.72 -16.67
CA ALA A 60 9.50 -7.42 -15.40
C ALA A 60 10.36 -8.68 -15.38
N ILE A 61 10.38 -9.45 -16.47
CA ILE A 61 11.26 -10.62 -16.61
C ILE A 61 12.73 -10.20 -16.55
N CYS A 62 13.12 -9.14 -17.27
CA CYS A 62 14.51 -8.65 -17.24
C CYS A 62 14.92 -8.23 -15.82
N VAL A 63 14.06 -7.53 -15.07
CA VAL A 63 14.31 -7.13 -13.69
C VAL A 63 14.48 -8.34 -12.78
N VAL A 64 13.61 -9.35 -12.89
CA VAL A 64 13.70 -10.58 -12.10
C VAL A 64 14.99 -11.34 -12.42
N LEU A 65 15.33 -11.46 -13.69
CA LEU A 65 16.58 -12.14 -14.11
C LEU A 65 17.81 -11.38 -13.63
N ALA A 66 17.81 -10.03 -13.71
CA ALA A 66 18.91 -9.21 -13.19
C ALA A 66 19.05 -9.35 -11.67
N GLY A 67 17.93 -9.36 -10.94
CA GLY A 67 17.90 -9.58 -9.50
C GLY A 67 18.43 -10.96 -9.11
N ALA A 68 18.00 -12.01 -9.81
CA ALA A 68 18.47 -13.37 -9.60
C ALA A 68 19.97 -13.50 -9.89
N ALA A 69 20.45 -12.87 -10.96
CA ALA A 69 21.87 -12.86 -11.31
C ALA A 69 22.74 -12.12 -10.29
N LEU A 70 22.19 -11.10 -9.59
CA LEU A 70 22.93 -10.41 -8.50
C LEU A 70 23.18 -11.32 -7.29
N ILE A 71 22.27 -12.26 -7.02
CA ILE A 71 22.39 -13.24 -5.91
C ILE A 71 23.36 -14.37 -6.29
N TRP A 72 23.54 -14.65 -7.60
CA TRP A 72 24.44 -15.69 -8.08
C TRP A 72 25.90 -15.37 -7.76
N PRO A 73 26.75 -16.34 -7.39
CA PRO A 73 28.16 -16.13 -7.07
C PRO A 73 28.99 -15.80 -8.32
N MET A 74 28.83 -14.59 -8.84
CA MET A 74 29.58 -14.06 -9.99
C MET A 74 30.73 -13.15 -9.55
N ARG A 75 31.72 -12.95 -10.45
CA ARG A 75 32.80 -11.96 -10.21
C ARG A 75 32.21 -10.57 -10.01
N THR A 76 32.69 -9.84 -9.00
CA THR A 76 32.12 -8.56 -8.51
C THR A 76 31.93 -7.53 -9.62
N ALA A 77 32.86 -7.47 -10.61
CA ALA A 77 32.75 -6.52 -11.71
C ALA A 77 31.46 -6.67 -12.57
N TRP A 78 31.02 -7.91 -12.80
CA TRP A 78 29.83 -8.17 -13.59
C TRP A 78 28.51 -7.84 -12.87
N ARG A 79 28.52 -7.85 -11.54
CA ARG A 79 27.34 -7.46 -10.75
C ARG A 79 26.95 -6.00 -10.99
N TRP A 80 27.94 -5.11 -11.05
CA TRP A 80 27.69 -3.69 -11.30
C TRP A 80 27.11 -3.41 -12.69
N ALA A 81 27.40 -4.26 -13.67
CA ALA A 81 26.81 -4.17 -15.00
C ALA A 81 25.30 -4.50 -15.02
N LEU A 82 24.80 -5.21 -14.00
CA LEU A 82 23.38 -5.56 -13.90
C LEU A 82 22.55 -4.47 -13.19
N VAL A 83 23.18 -3.59 -12.43
CA VAL A 83 22.50 -2.50 -11.70
C VAL A 83 21.65 -1.61 -12.60
N PRO A 84 22.09 -1.20 -13.81
CA PRO A 84 21.28 -0.39 -14.72
C PRO A 84 19.94 -1.04 -15.10
N PHE A 85 19.86 -2.38 -15.12
CA PHE A 85 18.61 -3.09 -15.43
C PHE A 85 17.58 -3.01 -14.28
N LEU A 86 18.01 -2.63 -13.07
CA LEU A 86 17.12 -2.37 -11.94
C LEU A 86 16.67 -0.90 -11.88
N LEU A 87 17.34 0.02 -12.60
CA LEU A 87 16.96 1.43 -12.64
C LEU A 87 15.51 1.68 -13.10
N PRO A 88 14.93 0.92 -14.04
CA PRO A 88 13.53 1.10 -14.42
C PRO A 88 12.54 0.97 -13.26
N LEU A 89 12.87 0.18 -12.23
CA LEU A 89 12.04 0.07 -11.02
C LEU A 89 11.94 1.40 -10.26
N TRP A 90 12.99 2.23 -10.34
CA TRP A 90 13.08 3.50 -9.60
C TRP A 90 12.74 4.71 -10.46
N CYS A 91 13.04 4.64 -11.74
CA CYS A 91 13.01 5.81 -12.64
C CYS A 91 11.82 5.82 -13.60
N LEU A 92 11.08 4.70 -13.75
CA LEU A 92 9.89 4.71 -14.59
C LEU A 92 8.80 5.54 -13.91
N PRO A 93 8.38 6.63 -14.56
CA PRO A 93 7.33 7.48 -14.00
C PRO A 93 6.05 6.68 -13.81
N SER A 94 5.30 7.04 -12.79
CA SER A 94 3.95 6.53 -12.53
C SER A 94 2.99 6.69 -13.73
N ALA A 95 3.39 7.48 -14.72
CA ALA A 95 2.66 7.70 -15.97
C ALA A 95 2.36 6.43 -16.78
N TRP A 96 3.08 5.33 -16.56
CA TRP A 96 2.77 4.03 -17.19
C TRP A 96 1.62 3.28 -16.49
N ARG A 97 1.07 3.85 -15.43
CA ARG A 97 -0.06 3.31 -14.68
C ARG A 97 -1.41 3.80 -15.16
N VAL A 98 -1.45 4.56 -16.22
CA VAL A 98 -2.69 5.14 -16.68
C VAL A 98 -3.59 4.01 -17.16
N TRP A 99 -4.58 3.66 -16.33
CA TRP A 99 -5.76 2.96 -16.82
C TRP A 99 -6.33 3.85 -17.94
N PRO A 100 -6.37 3.38 -19.19
CA PRO A 100 -6.76 4.25 -20.28
C PRO A 100 -8.17 4.76 -20.07
N ALA A 101 -8.36 6.07 -20.18
CA ALA A 101 -9.69 6.63 -20.15
C ALA A 101 -10.54 6.01 -21.29
N PRO A 102 -11.79 5.68 -21.04
CA PRO A 102 -12.67 5.16 -22.08
C PRO A 102 -12.84 6.16 -23.22
N ALA A 103 -13.12 5.67 -24.41
CA ALA A 103 -13.40 6.52 -25.56
C ALA A 103 -14.65 7.38 -25.33
N VAL A 104 -14.78 8.48 -26.06
CA VAL A 104 -15.98 9.33 -25.99
C VAL A 104 -17.23 8.50 -26.29
N GLY A 105 -18.21 8.58 -25.42
CA GLY A 105 -19.46 7.77 -25.50
C GLY A 105 -19.35 6.42 -24.80
N GLN A 106 -18.19 6.07 -24.24
CA GLN A 106 -18.00 4.87 -23.41
C GLN A 106 -17.77 5.26 -21.96
N PHE A 107 -17.96 4.30 -21.07
CA PHE A 107 -17.65 4.42 -19.65
C PHE A 107 -17.10 3.10 -19.11
N THR A 108 -16.32 3.19 -18.05
CA THR A 108 -15.82 2.04 -17.29
C THR A 108 -16.43 2.10 -15.89
N VAL A 109 -16.89 0.97 -15.41
CA VAL A 109 -17.39 0.80 -14.03
C VAL A 109 -16.49 -0.20 -13.33
N LEU A 110 -16.01 0.19 -12.16
CA LEU A 110 -15.19 -0.65 -11.30
C LEU A 110 -15.84 -0.71 -9.91
N ALA A 111 -16.35 -1.86 -9.51
CA ALA A 111 -16.76 -2.11 -8.15
C ALA A 111 -15.55 -2.50 -7.32
N ALA A 112 -15.20 -1.68 -6.34
CA ALA A 112 -14.09 -1.95 -5.43
C ALA A 112 -14.54 -2.93 -4.34
N ASP A 113 -13.72 -3.92 -4.04
CA ASP A 113 -13.94 -4.81 -2.91
C ASP A 113 -13.55 -4.09 -1.61
N VAL A 114 -14.55 -3.52 -0.96
CA VAL A 114 -14.43 -2.80 0.31
C VAL A 114 -14.90 -3.63 1.50
N GLY A 115 -15.22 -4.91 1.26
CA GLY A 115 -15.82 -5.80 2.25
C GLY A 115 -17.32 -5.54 2.40
N GLN A 116 -17.79 -5.34 3.61
CA GLN A 116 -19.21 -5.03 3.85
C GLN A 116 -19.48 -3.57 3.51
N GLY A 117 -20.29 -3.31 2.50
CA GLY A 117 -20.60 -1.96 2.01
C GLY A 117 -20.44 -1.85 0.51
N SER A 118 -20.53 -0.62 -0.01
CA SER A 118 -20.39 -0.36 -1.44
C SER A 118 -19.38 0.74 -1.74
N ALA A 119 -18.66 0.58 -2.86
CA ALA A 119 -17.83 1.62 -3.47
C ALA A 119 -17.70 1.32 -4.96
N VAL A 120 -18.26 2.16 -5.79
CA VAL A 120 -18.28 2.00 -7.25
C VAL A 120 -17.65 3.21 -7.92
N LEU A 121 -16.63 2.95 -8.71
CA LEU A 121 -15.97 3.97 -9.51
C LEU A 121 -16.53 3.95 -10.92
N VAL A 122 -16.86 5.12 -11.42
CA VAL A 122 -17.31 5.29 -12.81
C VAL A 122 -16.39 6.28 -13.49
N GLN A 123 -15.78 5.86 -14.59
CA GLN A 123 -14.91 6.70 -15.40
C GLN A 123 -15.51 6.87 -16.80
N THR A 124 -15.54 8.08 -17.26
CA THR A 124 -15.83 8.47 -18.66
C THR A 124 -14.56 9.00 -19.30
N ALA A 125 -14.65 9.41 -20.56
CA ALA A 125 -13.51 10.03 -21.26
C ALA A 125 -12.94 11.27 -20.56
N ARG A 126 -13.73 11.95 -19.72
CA ARG A 126 -13.36 13.26 -19.13
C ARG A 126 -13.64 13.40 -17.65
N HIS A 127 -14.42 12.51 -17.07
CA HIS A 127 -14.89 12.63 -15.67
C HIS A 127 -14.80 11.32 -14.93
N THR A 128 -14.55 11.43 -13.63
CA THR A 128 -14.49 10.33 -12.69
C THR A 128 -15.48 10.58 -11.55
N LEU A 129 -16.28 9.58 -11.23
CA LEU A 129 -17.26 9.59 -10.16
C LEU A 129 -17.00 8.43 -9.21
N LEU A 130 -17.03 8.69 -7.93
CA LEU A 130 -17.12 7.66 -6.90
C LEU A 130 -18.56 7.65 -6.35
N PHE A 131 -19.22 6.50 -6.42
CA PHE A 131 -20.50 6.24 -5.78
C PHE A 131 -20.29 5.38 -4.56
N ASP A 132 -20.60 5.90 -3.39
CA ASP A 132 -20.28 5.40 -2.05
C ASP A 132 -18.76 5.23 -1.81
N ALA A 133 -18.37 5.13 -0.56
CA ALA A 133 -16.99 5.10 -0.15
C ALA A 133 -16.62 3.95 0.79
N GLY A 134 -17.55 2.99 0.93
CA GLY A 134 -17.37 1.81 1.76
C GLY A 134 -17.36 2.08 3.26
N PRO A 135 -17.09 1.03 4.06
CA PRO A 135 -17.30 1.05 5.49
C PRO A 135 -16.16 1.74 6.25
N LYS A 136 -16.49 2.12 7.48
CA LYS A 136 -15.52 2.37 8.53
C LYS A 136 -15.13 1.05 9.19
N ILE A 137 -13.85 0.71 9.20
CA ILE A 137 -13.31 -0.60 9.62
C ILE A 137 -12.81 -0.57 11.08
N GLY A 138 -13.25 0.36 11.88
CA GLY A 138 -12.83 0.50 13.27
C GLY A 138 -12.66 1.96 13.67
N ARG A 139 -11.89 2.22 14.74
CA ARG A 139 -11.76 3.59 15.25
C ARG A 139 -10.89 4.50 14.39
N GLN A 140 -9.90 3.95 13.69
CA GLN A 140 -8.87 4.71 12.98
C GLN A 140 -8.68 4.29 11.50
N GLN A 141 -9.46 3.33 11.02
CA GLN A 141 -9.33 2.81 9.66
C GLN A 141 -10.68 2.77 8.97
N ASP A 142 -10.67 3.04 7.68
CA ASP A 142 -11.82 2.99 6.80
C ASP A 142 -11.44 2.45 5.41
N ALA A 143 -12.45 2.14 4.61
CA ALA A 143 -12.27 1.62 3.26
C ALA A 143 -11.65 2.68 2.32
N GLY A 144 -11.89 3.96 2.56
CA GLY A 144 -11.27 5.05 1.79
C GLY A 144 -9.76 4.99 1.86
N ALA A 145 -9.19 5.05 3.07
CA ALA A 145 -7.74 5.04 3.27
C ALA A 145 -7.11 3.69 2.88
N ARG A 146 -7.79 2.57 3.16
CA ARG A 146 -7.22 1.24 3.00
C ARG A 146 -7.34 0.67 1.59
N VAL A 147 -8.41 1.00 0.89
CA VAL A 147 -8.74 0.41 -0.43
C VAL A 147 -8.79 1.47 -1.51
N LEU A 148 -9.61 2.51 -1.36
CA LEU A 148 -9.93 3.43 -2.44
C LEU A 148 -8.75 4.34 -2.80
N VAL A 149 -8.08 4.95 -1.83
CA VAL A 149 -6.92 5.83 -2.08
C VAL A 149 -5.77 5.06 -2.73
N PRO A 150 -5.35 3.86 -2.25
CA PRO A 150 -4.39 3.03 -2.96
C PRO A 150 -4.85 2.62 -4.36
N LEU A 151 -6.14 2.30 -4.53
CA LEU A 151 -6.70 1.94 -5.83
C LEU A 151 -6.61 3.09 -6.83
N PHE A 152 -7.00 4.30 -6.44
CA PHE A 152 -6.87 5.50 -7.28
C PHE A 152 -5.42 5.74 -7.72
N ARG A 153 -4.47 5.59 -6.81
CA ARG A 153 -3.05 5.70 -7.13
C ARG A 153 -2.60 4.63 -8.12
N THR A 154 -3.07 3.38 -7.93
CA THR A 154 -2.74 2.26 -8.81
C THR A 154 -3.32 2.46 -10.21
N LEU A 155 -4.55 2.95 -10.32
CA LEU A 155 -5.20 3.26 -11.58
C LEU A 155 -4.63 4.51 -12.27
N GLY A 156 -3.81 5.29 -11.57
CA GLY A 156 -3.28 6.55 -12.08
C GLY A 156 -4.37 7.61 -12.30
N TRP A 157 -5.46 7.54 -11.52
CA TRP A 157 -6.54 8.51 -11.62
C TRP A 157 -6.14 9.80 -10.91
N PRO A 158 -5.93 10.88 -11.65
CA PRO A 158 -5.32 12.09 -11.12
C PRO A 158 -6.29 12.90 -10.27
N LYS A 159 -7.60 12.71 -10.47
CA LYS A 159 -8.63 13.53 -9.85
C LYS A 159 -9.98 12.80 -9.82
N LEU A 160 -10.64 12.89 -8.70
CA LEU A 160 -12.04 12.56 -8.56
C LEU A 160 -12.88 13.84 -8.79
N ASP A 161 -13.75 13.83 -9.82
CA ASP A 161 -14.56 15.01 -10.15
C ASP A 161 -15.79 15.12 -9.26
N ALA A 162 -16.37 13.99 -8.86
CA ALA A 162 -17.54 13.96 -8.01
C ALA A 162 -17.54 12.72 -7.12
N MET A 163 -18.13 12.88 -5.92
CA MET A 163 -18.47 11.80 -5.01
C MET A 163 -19.95 11.89 -4.73
N MET A 164 -20.64 10.76 -4.84
CA MET A 164 -22.05 10.63 -4.51
C MET A 164 -22.21 9.58 -3.42
N ILE A 165 -22.85 9.94 -2.33
CA ILE A 165 -23.17 9.03 -1.22
C ILE A 165 -24.65 8.73 -1.27
N SER A 166 -24.99 7.45 -1.32
CA SER A 166 -26.39 7.00 -1.42
C SER A 166 -27.18 7.32 -0.16
N HIS A 167 -26.58 7.08 1.00
CA HIS A 167 -27.15 7.37 2.32
C HIS A 167 -26.08 7.41 3.41
N GLY A 168 -26.48 7.84 4.62
CA GLY A 168 -25.55 8.13 5.71
C GLY A 168 -25.09 6.94 6.54
N ASP A 169 -25.36 5.70 6.15
CA ASP A 169 -24.93 4.54 6.89
C ASP A 169 -23.40 4.32 6.76
N THR A 170 -22.81 3.78 7.80
CA THR A 170 -21.34 3.69 7.92
C THR A 170 -20.69 2.82 6.85
N ASP A 171 -21.42 1.90 6.26
CA ASP A 171 -20.97 1.01 5.18
C ASP A 171 -20.99 1.67 3.78
N HIS A 172 -21.51 2.89 3.69
CA HIS A 172 -21.55 3.70 2.47
C HIS A 172 -20.70 4.98 2.58
N ILE A 173 -20.77 5.69 3.72
CA ILE A 173 -20.07 6.96 3.90
C ILE A 173 -18.73 6.81 4.64
N GLY A 174 -18.46 5.63 5.22
CA GLY A 174 -17.36 5.44 6.17
C GLY A 174 -16.00 5.87 5.68
N GLY A 175 -15.67 5.65 4.40
CA GLY A 175 -14.39 6.00 3.78
C GLY A 175 -14.34 7.39 3.14
N ALA A 176 -15.46 8.12 3.09
CA ALA A 176 -15.56 9.38 2.33
C ALA A 176 -14.54 10.43 2.78
N GLN A 177 -14.35 10.60 4.09
CA GLN A 177 -13.41 11.59 4.62
C GLN A 177 -11.97 11.32 4.19
N SER A 178 -11.55 10.05 4.17
CA SER A 178 -10.21 9.66 3.75
C SER A 178 -9.99 9.90 2.26
N VAL A 179 -11.02 9.67 1.45
CA VAL A 179 -10.95 9.95 0.00
C VAL A 179 -10.90 11.45 -0.27
N LEU A 180 -11.64 12.27 0.47
CA LEU A 180 -11.63 13.74 0.30
C LEU A 180 -10.32 14.39 0.74
N ASN A 181 -9.57 13.74 1.63
CA ASN A 181 -8.30 14.25 2.14
C ASN A 181 -7.09 13.79 1.32
N ALA A 182 -7.26 12.93 0.33
CA ALA A 182 -6.19 12.34 -0.48
C ALA A 182 -5.91 13.10 -1.76
#